data_63d70038ff54ac60188b6f4169367567
#
_entry.id   63d70038ff54ac60188b6f4169367567
#
_cell.length_a   1.000
_cell.length_b   1.000
_cell.length_c   1.000
_cell.angle_alpha   90.00
_cell.angle_beta   90.00
_cell.angle_gamma   90.00
#
_symmetry.space_group_name_H-M   'P 1'
#
loop_
_entity.id
_entity.type
_entity.pdbx_description
1 polymer ?
#
loop_
_entity_poly.entity_id
_entity_poly.type
_entity_poly.pdbx_seq_one_letter_code
_entity_poly.pdbx_strand_id
1 'polypeptide(L)'
;IILTPDGEQVARHAALVAVQTAAIEQLARSSATEVRGHVRISAPPALSSVLLAKPIAAVRRDHPGVQITLVGEKRLASLNRREADIAVRMSRPEDGDYAIVKLGETSFHLYASKTYLETVPPPDWTFIGYDETMNASPQQLRLIELAAGRPIAVRSSVLEFQAATASLGAGVVMLPDFAVLESAGLQRIETERP
;
A
#
# COMPACT_ATOMS: atom_id res chain seq x y z
N ILE A 1 8.46 5.04 -29.12
CA ILE A 1 8.65 4.03 -30.16
C ILE A 1 7.38 3.19 -30.17
N ILE A 2 6.69 3.15 -31.31
CA ILE A 2 5.52 2.30 -31.53
C ILE A 2 6.03 1.05 -32.25
N LEU A 3 5.73 -0.12 -31.70
CA LEU A 3 6.09 -1.39 -32.34
C LEU A 3 5.12 -1.70 -33.50
N THR A 4 5.61 -2.35 -34.52
CA THR A 4 4.75 -2.96 -35.55
C THR A 4 4.05 -4.20 -34.97
N PRO A 5 2.97 -4.71 -35.59
CA PRO A 5 2.30 -5.94 -35.14
C PRO A 5 3.27 -7.12 -34.99
N ASP A 6 4.19 -7.29 -35.94
CA ASP A 6 5.24 -8.31 -35.87
C ASP A 6 6.24 -8.02 -34.73
N GLY A 7 6.57 -6.76 -34.51
CA GLY A 7 7.42 -6.32 -33.40
C GLY A 7 6.80 -6.63 -32.03
N GLU A 8 5.48 -6.48 -31.89
CA GLU A 8 4.76 -6.86 -30.67
C GLU A 8 4.77 -8.37 -30.45
N GLN A 9 4.65 -9.16 -31.54
CA GLN A 9 4.72 -10.61 -31.45
C GLN A 9 6.11 -11.07 -31.03
N VAL A 10 7.16 -10.50 -31.62
CA VAL A 10 8.55 -10.77 -31.22
C VAL A 10 8.80 -10.38 -29.77
N ALA A 11 8.29 -9.23 -29.31
CA ALA A 11 8.41 -8.78 -27.94
C ALA A 11 7.73 -9.74 -26.94
N ARG A 12 6.56 -10.28 -27.29
CA ARG A 12 5.89 -11.30 -26.45
C ARG A 12 6.73 -12.57 -26.33
N HIS A 13 7.27 -13.08 -27.44
CA HIS A 13 8.12 -14.27 -27.41
C HIS A 13 9.45 -14.03 -26.68
N ALA A 14 10.07 -12.87 -26.87
CA ALA A 14 11.26 -12.48 -26.12
C ALA A 14 11.01 -12.41 -24.61
N ALA A 15 9.81 -11.96 -24.21
CA ALA A 15 9.39 -11.96 -22.81
C ALA A 15 9.29 -13.40 -22.24
N LEU A 16 8.75 -14.35 -23.00
CA LEU A 16 8.69 -15.77 -22.57
C LEU A 16 10.09 -16.38 -22.43
N VAL A 17 10.97 -16.14 -23.40
CA VAL A 17 12.37 -16.61 -23.34
C VAL A 17 13.07 -16.04 -22.11
N ALA A 18 12.91 -14.77 -21.80
CA ALA A 18 13.50 -14.16 -20.61
C ALA A 18 13.00 -14.79 -19.30
N VAL A 19 11.71 -15.18 -19.23
CA VAL A 19 11.16 -15.92 -18.06
C VAL A 19 11.82 -17.29 -17.94
N GLN A 20 11.96 -18.03 -19.03
CA GLN A 20 12.59 -19.34 -19.03
C GLN A 20 14.07 -19.26 -18.67
N THR A 21 14.78 -18.26 -19.18
CA THR A 21 16.20 -18.04 -18.83
C THR A 21 16.37 -17.74 -17.34
N ALA A 22 15.50 -16.89 -16.77
CA ALA A 22 15.49 -16.62 -15.33
C ALA A 22 15.22 -17.88 -14.50
N ALA A 23 14.29 -18.74 -14.94
CA ALA A 23 13.99 -20.01 -14.29
C ALA A 23 15.19 -20.98 -14.31
N ILE A 24 15.91 -21.08 -15.44
CA ILE A 24 17.13 -21.89 -15.57
C ILE A 24 18.23 -21.34 -14.65
N GLU A 25 18.45 -20.04 -14.62
CA GLU A 25 19.39 -19.40 -13.68
C GLU A 25 19.04 -19.68 -12.23
N GLN A 26 17.78 -19.66 -11.89
CA GLN A 26 17.29 -19.96 -10.54
C GLN A 26 17.54 -21.42 -10.17
N LEU A 27 17.30 -22.37 -11.07
CA LEU A 27 17.62 -23.78 -10.89
C LEU A 27 19.13 -24.02 -10.74
N ALA A 28 19.96 -23.35 -11.52
CA ALA A 28 21.41 -23.43 -11.41
C ALA A 28 21.93 -22.85 -10.09
N ARG A 29 21.27 -21.86 -9.55
CA ARG A 29 21.60 -21.25 -8.23
C ARG A 29 21.07 -22.07 -7.05
N SER A 30 20.02 -22.87 -7.22
CA SER A 30 19.43 -23.69 -6.14
C SER A 30 20.37 -24.80 -5.63
N SER A 31 21.46 -25.09 -6.32
CA SER A 31 22.55 -25.94 -5.84
C SER A 31 23.57 -25.23 -4.94
N ALA A 32 23.45 -23.92 -4.77
CA ALA A 32 24.34 -23.14 -3.90
C ALA A 32 23.83 -23.15 -2.45
N THR A 33 24.68 -23.45 -1.51
CA THR A 33 24.39 -23.55 -0.06
C THR A 33 23.97 -22.21 0.58
N GLU A 34 24.10 -21.08 -0.12
CA GLU A 34 23.71 -19.75 0.34
C GLU A 34 22.69 -19.08 -0.58
N VAL A 35 21.58 -18.63 0.00
CA VAL A 35 20.58 -17.82 -0.70
C VAL A 35 21.15 -16.44 -0.97
N ARG A 36 21.36 -16.10 -2.24
CA ARG A 36 21.89 -14.81 -2.70
C ARG A 36 21.08 -14.28 -3.87
N GLY A 37 21.01 -12.97 -4.01
CA GLY A 37 20.35 -12.31 -5.14
C GLY A 37 19.75 -10.98 -4.77
N HIS A 38 19.05 -10.36 -5.74
CA HIS A 38 18.36 -9.08 -5.58
C HIS A 38 16.88 -9.29 -5.75
N VAL A 39 16.08 -8.76 -4.82
CA VAL A 39 14.60 -8.78 -4.83
C VAL A 39 14.11 -7.35 -4.78
N ARG A 40 13.25 -6.99 -5.72
CA ARG A 40 12.59 -5.69 -5.79
C ARG A 40 11.15 -5.81 -5.35
N ILE A 41 10.79 -5.12 -4.28
CA ILE A 41 9.44 -5.12 -3.70
C ILE A 41 8.80 -3.77 -3.95
N SER A 42 7.55 -3.76 -4.44
CA SER A 42 6.73 -2.56 -4.59
C SER A 42 5.58 -2.59 -3.59
N ALA A 43 5.43 -1.55 -2.77
CA ALA A 43 4.34 -1.45 -1.78
C ALA A 43 4.02 0.02 -1.46
N PRO A 44 2.77 0.34 -1.02
CA PRO A 44 2.45 1.67 -0.51
C PRO A 44 3.35 2.07 0.67
N PRO A 45 3.76 3.35 0.77
CA PRO A 45 4.71 3.80 1.80
C PRO A 45 4.31 3.43 3.23
N ALA A 46 3.08 3.72 3.66
CA ALA A 46 2.60 3.39 5.02
C ALA A 46 2.64 1.89 5.30
N LEU A 47 2.24 1.04 4.34
CA LEU A 47 2.29 -0.41 4.48
C LEU A 47 3.75 -0.89 4.57
N SER A 48 4.63 -0.28 3.79
CA SER A 48 6.06 -0.60 3.77
C SER A 48 6.72 -0.34 5.12
N SER A 49 6.51 0.84 5.69
CA SER A 49 7.15 1.24 6.94
C SER A 49 6.63 0.47 8.15
N VAL A 50 5.33 0.22 8.21
CA VAL A 50 4.71 -0.39 9.39
C VAL A 50 4.74 -1.92 9.34
N LEU A 51 4.38 -2.52 8.21
CA LEU A 51 4.20 -3.96 8.11
C LEU A 51 5.41 -4.70 7.51
N LEU A 52 6.14 -4.10 6.55
CA LEU A 52 7.21 -4.79 5.86
C LEU A 52 8.60 -4.58 6.48
N ALA A 53 8.82 -3.51 7.24
CA ALA A 53 10.14 -3.22 7.80
C ALA A 53 10.66 -4.35 8.69
N LYS A 54 9.83 -4.88 9.59
CA LYS A 54 10.21 -5.96 10.52
C LYS A 54 10.53 -7.28 9.80
N PRO A 55 9.69 -7.83 8.91
CA PRO A 55 10.01 -9.06 8.18
C PRO A 55 11.20 -8.88 7.23
N ILE A 56 11.36 -7.72 6.58
CA ILE A 56 12.54 -7.44 5.75
C ILE A 56 13.82 -7.46 6.59
N ALA A 57 13.81 -6.86 7.77
CA ALA A 57 14.96 -6.90 8.68
C ALA A 57 15.30 -8.33 9.12
N ALA A 58 14.29 -9.18 9.35
CA ALA A 58 14.48 -10.61 9.66
C ALA A 58 15.12 -11.36 8.48
N VAL A 59 14.57 -11.22 7.27
CA VAL A 59 15.13 -11.84 6.05
C VAL A 59 16.59 -11.42 5.83
N ARG A 60 16.90 -10.14 6.03
CA ARG A 60 18.28 -9.63 5.88
C ARG A 60 19.26 -10.23 6.89
N ARG A 61 18.79 -10.48 8.12
CA ARG A 61 19.61 -11.13 9.16
C ARG A 61 19.87 -12.59 8.83
N ASP A 62 18.82 -13.30 8.40
CA ASP A 62 18.86 -14.73 8.17
C ASP A 62 19.52 -15.09 6.81
N HIS A 63 19.45 -14.16 5.85
CA HIS A 63 19.99 -14.30 4.48
C HIS A 63 20.80 -13.07 4.07
N PRO A 64 22.04 -12.90 4.59
CA PRO A 64 22.85 -11.70 4.33
C PRO A 64 23.26 -11.52 2.86
N GLY A 65 23.21 -12.58 2.05
CA GLY A 65 23.45 -12.54 0.60
C GLY A 65 22.28 -11.96 -0.22
N VAL A 66 21.09 -11.77 0.36
CA VAL A 66 19.93 -11.20 -0.34
C VAL A 66 19.97 -9.67 -0.25
N GLN A 67 19.90 -9.01 -1.40
CA GLN A 67 19.72 -7.57 -1.51
C GLN A 67 18.23 -7.27 -1.74
N ILE A 68 17.69 -6.30 -1.03
CA ILE A 68 16.27 -5.93 -1.16
C ILE A 68 16.17 -4.45 -1.54
N THR A 69 15.45 -4.16 -2.63
CA THR A 69 15.03 -2.80 -2.98
C THR A 69 13.53 -2.70 -2.76
N LEU A 70 13.11 -1.76 -1.92
CA LEU A 70 11.71 -1.44 -1.70
C LEU A 70 11.36 -0.14 -2.43
N VAL A 71 10.36 -0.19 -3.29
CA VAL A 71 9.83 0.96 -4.02
C VAL A 71 8.49 1.34 -3.42
N GLY A 72 8.43 2.57 -2.89
CA GLY A 72 7.20 3.14 -2.35
C GLY A 72 6.27 3.58 -3.47
N GLU A 73 5.34 2.74 -3.88
CA GLU A 73 4.41 3.05 -4.97
C GLU A 73 2.98 2.62 -4.66
N LYS A 74 2.04 3.53 -4.96
CA LYS A 74 0.60 3.30 -4.76
C LYS A 74 -0.08 2.66 -5.98
N ARG A 75 0.54 2.74 -7.17
CA ARG A 75 -0.05 2.27 -8.42
C ARG A 75 0.11 0.76 -8.60
N LEU A 76 -0.93 0.10 -9.12
CA LEU A 76 -0.91 -1.33 -9.47
C LEU A 76 -0.01 -1.64 -10.69
N ALA A 77 0.34 -0.63 -11.48
CA ALA A 77 0.95 -0.76 -12.81
C ALA A 77 2.39 -1.32 -12.83
N SER A 78 3.05 -1.51 -11.69
CA SER A 78 4.48 -1.85 -11.66
C SER A 78 4.82 -3.30 -11.99
N LEU A 79 3.90 -4.26 -11.79
CA LEU A 79 4.16 -5.69 -12.09
C LEU A 79 4.18 -5.98 -13.59
N ASN A 80 3.26 -5.38 -14.36
CA ASN A 80 3.17 -5.61 -15.80
C ASN A 80 4.41 -5.15 -16.59
N ARG A 81 5.21 -4.25 -16.02
CA ARG A 81 6.45 -3.72 -16.62
C ARG A 81 7.72 -4.35 -16.08
N ARG A 82 7.63 -5.42 -15.27
CA ARG A 82 8.78 -6.03 -14.57
C ARG A 82 9.54 -5.03 -13.69
N GLU A 83 8.84 -4.05 -13.14
CA GLU A 83 9.45 -3.04 -12.26
C GLU A 83 9.62 -3.55 -10.83
N ALA A 84 8.97 -4.67 -10.47
CA ALA A 84 9.11 -5.35 -9.17
C ALA A 84 8.92 -6.86 -9.33
N ASP A 85 9.60 -7.65 -8.48
CA ASP A 85 9.44 -9.10 -8.37
C ASP A 85 8.25 -9.45 -7.49
N ILE A 86 7.98 -8.62 -6.48
CA ILE A 86 6.88 -8.77 -5.53
C ILE A 86 6.15 -7.44 -5.41
N ALA A 87 4.81 -7.46 -5.49
CA ALA A 87 3.99 -6.32 -5.16
C ALA A 87 3.08 -6.64 -3.97
N VAL A 88 3.14 -5.79 -2.94
CA VAL A 88 2.22 -5.87 -1.79
C VAL A 88 1.19 -4.75 -1.93
N ARG A 89 -0.09 -5.10 -1.86
CA ARG A 89 -1.20 -4.18 -2.13
C ARG A 89 -2.34 -4.40 -1.15
N MET A 90 -3.16 -3.36 -0.95
CA MET A 90 -4.37 -3.39 -0.11
C MET A 90 -5.59 -3.98 -0.84
N SER A 91 -5.54 -4.06 -2.16
CA SER A 91 -6.59 -4.62 -3.00
C SER A 91 -6.04 -5.69 -3.93
N ARG A 92 -6.90 -6.63 -4.30
CA ARG A 92 -6.58 -7.63 -5.32
C ARG A 92 -6.50 -6.93 -6.69
N PRO A 93 -5.48 -7.22 -7.51
CA PRO A 93 -5.46 -6.76 -8.89
C PRO A 93 -6.63 -7.38 -9.68
N GLU A 94 -7.24 -6.58 -10.56
CA GLU A 94 -8.37 -7.01 -11.39
C GLU A 94 -7.88 -7.82 -12.60
N ASP A 95 -6.70 -7.48 -13.13
CA ASP A 95 -6.13 -8.07 -14.34
C ASP A 95 -4.68 -8.51 -14.12
N GLY A 96 -4.28 -9.55 -14.86
CA GLY A 96 -2.91 -10.05 -14.92
C GLY A 96 -2.76 -11.51 -14.48
N ASP A 97 -1.77 -12.19 -15.04
CA ASP A 97 -1.41 -13.56 -14.64
C ASP A 97 -0.40 -13.53 -13.50
N TYR A 98 -0.90 -13.33 -12.27
CA TYR A 98 -0.11 -13.23 -11.06
C TYR A 98 -0.39 -14.36 -10.08
N ALA A 99 0.65 -14.86 -9.44
CA ALA A 99 0.48 -15.64 -8.22
C ALA A 99 0.10 -14.70 -7.07
N ILE A 100 -1.11 -14.85 -6.53
CA ILE A 100 -1.64 -13.98 -5.48
C ILE A 100 -1.73 -14.75 -4.17
N VAL A 101 -1.14 -14.19 -3.12
CA VAL A 101 -1.21 -14.72 -1.76
C VAL A 101 -1.82 -13.67 -0.84
N LYS A 102 -2.87 -14.04 -0.09
CA LYS A 102 -3.44 -13.18 0.95
C LYS A 102 -2.54 -13.22 2.18
N LEU A 103 -1.95 -12.09 2.53
CA LEU A 103 -1.05 -11.96 3.69
C LEU A 103 -1.80 -11.68 4.99
N GLY A 104 -2.98 -11.08 4.92
CA GLY A 104 -3.78 -10.70 6.08
C GLY A 104 -4.98 -9.86 5.71
N GLU A 105 -5.61 -9.30 6.74
CA GLU A 105 -6.71 -8.35 6.64
C GLU A 105 -6.42 -7.14 7.52
N THR A 106 -6.97 -6.00 7.16
CA THR A 106 -6.96 -4.79 7.98
C THR A 106 -8.31 -4.12 7.90
N SER A 107 -8.73 -3.55 9.01
CA SER A 107 -9.95 -2.75 9.08
C SER A 107 -9.61 -1.27 8.97
N PHE A 108 -10.58 -0.49 8.52
CA PHE A 108 -10.51 0.97 8.48
C PHE A 108 -11.50 1.52 9.50
N HIS A 109 -11.05 2.48 10.31
CA HIS A 109 -11.90 3.14 11.29
C HIS A 109 -11.69 4.66 11.24
N LEU A 110 -12.63 5.39 11.83
CA LEU A 110 -12.48 6.82 12.05
C LEU A 110 -11.61 7.09 13.27
N TYR A 111 -10.74 8.08 13.13
CA TYR A 111 -9.83 8.53 14.19
C TYR A 111 -9.80 10.05 14.25
N ALA A 112 -9.58 10.59 15.44
CA ALA A 112 -9.25 11.99 15.66
C ALA A 112 -8.39 12.13 16.91
N SER A 113 -7.77 13.30 17.13
CA SER A 113 -7.07 13.55 18.37
C SER A 113 -8.06 13.65 19.54
N LYS A 114 -7.63 13.26 20.74
CA LYS A 114 -8.43 13.37 21.95
C LYS A 114 -8.95 14.80 22.15
N THR A 115 -8.06 15.78 22.03
CA THR A 115 -8.43 17.20 22.18
C THR A 115 -9.50 17.64 21.20
N TYR A 116 -9.42 17.19 19.93
CA TYR A 116 -10.45 17.51 18.94
C TYR A 116 -11.82 16.95 19.35
N LEU A 117 -11.87 15.70 19.80
CA LEU A 117 -13.10 15.04 20.23
C LEU A 117 -13.73 15.68 21.48
N GLU A 118 -12.90 16.23 22.37
CA GLU A 118 -13.36 16.90 23.58
C GLU A 118 -13.84 18.35 23.34
N THR A 119 -13.33 19.00 22.28
CA THR A 119 -13.60 20.42 22.04
C THR A 119 -14.58 20.69 20.90
N VAL A 120 -14.73 19.76 19.95
CA VAL A 120 -15.58 19.93 18.79
C VAL A 120 -16.74 18.91 18.86
N PRO A 121 -18.00 19.35 18.94
CA PRO A 121 -19.14 18.44 19.00
C PRO A 121 -19.34 17.75 17.64
N PRO A 122 -19.88 16.51 17.60
CA PRO A 122 -20.01 15.72 16.39
C PRO A 122 -20.69 16.38 15.18
N PRO A 123 -21.71 17.24 15.35
CA PRO A 123 -22.30 17.97 14.20
C PRO A 123 -21.34 18.90 13.49
N ASP A 124 -20.34 19.44 14.21
CA ASP A 124 -19.37 20.43 13.70
C ASP A 124 -18.05 19.79 13.23
N TRP A 125 -17.96 18.46 13.24
CA TRP A 125 -16.76 17.78 12.79
C TRP A 125 -16.46 18.09 11.33
N THR A 126 -15.19 18.37 11.06
CA THR A 126 -14.61 18.39 9.72
C THR A 126 -13.83 17.12 9.47
N PHE A 127 -13.61 16.76 8.21
CA PHE A 127 -12.97 15.52 7.84
C PHE A 127 -11.70 15.75 7.04
N ILE A 128 -10.79 14.78 7.16
CA ILE A 128 -9.56 14.67 6.39
C ILE A 128 -9.72 13.47 5.48
N GLY A 129 -9.64 13.67 4.18
CA GLY A 129 -9.88 12.61 3.19
C GLY A 129 -8.80 12.53 2.13
N TYR A 130 -9.02 11.65 1.17
CA TYR A 130 -8.15 11.53 0.01
C TYR A 130 -8.41 12.66 -1.00
N ASP A 131 -7.40 12.95 -1.81
CA ASP A 131 -7.51 13.81 -2.98
C ASP A 131 -8.23 13.08 -4.14
N GLU A 132 -8.36 13.78 -5.29
CA GLU A 132 -9.12 13.29 -6.44
C GLU A 132 -8.61 11.96 -7.00
N THR A 133 -7.34 11.64 -6.79
CA THR A 133 -6.70 10.41 -7.31
C THR A 133 -7.25 9.14 -6.65
N MET A 134 -7.88 9.27 -5.49
CA MET A 134 -8.41 8.18 -4.67
C MET A 134 -9.92 8.29 -4.42
N ASN A 135 -10.64 9.15 -5.15
CA ASN A 135 -12.08 9.38 -4.94
C ASN A 135 -12.95 8.12 -5.04
N ALA A 136 -12.55 7.16 -5.88
CA ALA A 136 -13.29 5.90 -6.07
C ALA A 136 -12.86 4.80 -5.07
N SER A 137 -11.92 5.06 -4.16
CA SER A 137 -11.50 4.05 -3.20
C SER A 137 -12.60 3.76 -2.17
N PRO A 138 -12.80 2.48 -1.77
CA PRO A 138 -13.86 2.11 -0.83
C PRO A 138 -13.81 2.90 0.48
N GLN A 139 -12.62 3.13 1.02
CA GLN A 139 -12.42 3.90 2.25
C GLN A 139 -12.79 5.38 2.09
N GLN A 140 -12.54 5.99 0.93
CA GLN A 140 -12.96 7.37 0.65
C GLN A 140 -14.46 7.48 0.52
N LEU A 141 -15.08 6.56 -0.19
CA LEU A 141 -16.54 6.50 -0.33
C LEU A 141 -17.20 6.34 1.04
N ARG A 142 -16.68 5.46 1.89
CA ARG A 142 -17.18 5.27 3.26
C ARG A 142 -16.96 6.51 4.12
N LEU A 143 -15.83 7.21 4.00
CA LEU A 143 -15.61 8.47 4.70
C LEU A 143 -16.66 9.52 4.31
N ILE A 144 -16.95 9.66 3.01
CA ILE A 144 -17.95 10.62 2.50
C ILE A 144 -19.35 10.29 3.06
N GLU A 145 -19.71 9.02 3.09
CA GLU A 145 -20.98 8.56 3.67
C GLU A 145 -21.08 8.93 5.16
N LEU A 146 -20.05 8.61 5.95
CA LEU A 146 -20.00 8.90 7.38
C LEU A 146 -19.91 10.41 7.66
N ALA A 147 -19.30 11.18 6.76
CA ALA A 147 -19.29 12.63 6.87
C ALA A 147 -20.71 13.23 6.73
N ALA A 148 -21.64 12.56 6.04
CA ALA A 148 -23.03 12.96 5.93
C ALA A 148 -23.20 14.44 5.53
N GLY A 149 -22.47 14.90 4.53
CA GLY A 149 -22.47 16.28 4.04
C GLY A 149 -21.60 17.28 4.80
N ARG A 150 -20.99 16.88 5.92
CA ARG A 150 -20.01 17.72 6.63
C ARG A 150 -18.73 17.89 5.79
N PRO A 151 -18.00 19.01 5.97
CA PRO A 151 -16.90 19.36 5.07
C PRO A 151 -15.70 18.41 5.21
N ILE A 152 -15.11 18.02 4.07
CA ILE A 152 -13.78 17.44 4.00
C ILE A 152 -12.80 18.61 3.80
N ALA A 153 -12.27 19.11 4.92
CA ALA A 153 -11.50 20.35 4.95
C ALA A 153 -10.05 20.18 4.50
N VAL A 154 -9.50 18.97 4.63
CA VAL A 154 -8.12 18.64 4.22
C VAL A 154 -8.17 17.41 3.30
N ARG A 155 -7.42 17.47 2.21
CA ARG A 155 -7.31 16.38 1.25
C ARG A 155 -5.85 16.06 0.95
N SER A 156 -5.50 14.78 0.95
CA SER A 156 -4.15 14.33 0.62
C SER A 156 -4.16 12.87 0.20
N SER A 157 -3.33 12.50 -0.77
CA SER A 157 -3.07 11.09 -1.07
C SER A 157 -2.04 10.45 -0.12
N VAL A 158 -1.42 11.23 0.78
CA VAL A 158 -0.38 10.76 1.70
C VAL A 158 -1.01 10.39 3.04
N LEU A 159 -1.07 9.09 3.35
CA LEU A 159 -1.73 8.57 4.54
C LEU A 159 -1.09 9.08 5.83
N GLU A 160 0.23 9.14 5.85
CA GLU A 160 1.02 9.64 6.98
C GLU A 160 0.74 11.11 7.26
N PHE A 161 0.54 11.92 6.22
CA PHE A 161 0.13 13.31 6.35
C PHE A 161 -1.28 13.43 6.92
N GLN A 162 -2.23 12.62 6.44
CA GLN A 162 -3.59 12.58 6.99
C GLN A 162 -3.57 12.24 8.49
N ALA A 163 -2.82 11.20 8.89
CA ALA A 163 -2.69 10.78 10.29
C ALA A 163 -2.05 11.89 11.15
N ALA A 164 -0.95 12.49 10.70
CA ALA A 164 -0.28 13.57 11.40
C ALA A 164 -1.19 14.81 11.57
N THR A 165 -1.92 15.18 10.51
CA THR A 165 -2.83 16.32 10.54
C THR A 165 -3.99 16.09 11.52
N ALA A 166 -4.55 14.87 11.54
CA ALA A 166 -5.59 14.49 12.50
C ALA A 166 -5.07 14.51 13.96
N SER A 167 -3.85 14.03 14.20
CA SER A 167 -3.24 14.05 15.56
C SER A 167 -3.04 15.47 16.09
N LEU A 168 -2.87 16.43 15.21
CA LEU A 168 -2.78 17.87 15.55
C LEU A 168 -4.15 18.55 15.68
N GLY A 169 -5.25 17.81 15.57
CA GLY A 169 -6.59 18.34 15.82
C GLY A 169 -7.27 18.99 14.62
N ALA A 170 -6.84 18.70 13.38
CA ALA A 170 -7.44 19.32 12.19
C ALA A 170 -8.74 18.65 11.72
N GLY A 171 -9.17 17.55 12.37
CA GLY A 171 -10.42 16.88 11.99
C GLY A 171 -10.39 15.36 12.19
N VAL A 172 -11.44 14.72 11.69
CA VAL A 172 -11.65 13.28 11.71
C VAL A 172 -11.09 12.66 10.42
N VAL A 173 -10.35 11.57 10.55
CA VAL A 173 -9.73 10.85 9.42
C VAL A 173 -10.13 9.38 9.42
N MET A 174 -10.20 8.75 8.26
CA MET A 174 -10.34 7.30 8.13
C MET A 174 -8.99 6.67 7.82
N LEU A 175 -8.50 5.83 8.73
CA LEU A 175 -7.20 5.17 8.63
C LEU A 175 -7.34 3.65 8.75
N PRO A 176 -6.46 2.87 8.10
CA PRO A 176 -6.31 1.46 8.42
C PRO A 176 -5.66 1.32 9.80
N ASP A 177 -6.11 0.35 10.58
CA ASP A 177 -5.69 0.19 11.97
C ASP A 177 -4.17 0.08 12.14
N PHE A 178 -3.49 -0.54 11.18
CA PHE A 178 -2.02 -0.67 11.22
C PHE A 178 -1.28 0.69 11.10
N ALA A 179 -1.93 1.72 10.52
CA ALA A 179 -1.29 3.02 10.33
C ALA A 179 -1.41 3.93 11.56
N VAL A 180 -2.15 3.50 12.57
CA VAL A 180 -2.34 4.27 13.81
C VAL A 180 -1.34 3.80 14.84
N LEU A 181 -0.25 4.56 14.99
CA LEU A 181 0.73 4.31 16.04
C LEU A 181 0.15 4.75 17.39
N GLU A 182 0.38 3.95 18.43
CA GLU A 182 -0.06 4.27 19.81
C GLU A 182 0.44 5.65 20.27
N SER A 183 1.61 6.07 19.82
CA SER A 183 2.21 7.37 20.11
C SER A 183 1.56 8.56 19.38
N ALA A 184 0.68 8.32 18.43
CA ALA A 184 0.11 9.39 17.60
C ALA A 184 -0.99 10.20 18.30
N GLY A 185 -1.43 9.81 19.51
CA GLY A 185 -2.49 10.51 20.25
C GLY A 185 -3.85 10.48 19.57
N LEU A 186 -4.05 9.58 18.59
CA LEU A 186 -5.31 9.38 17.92
C LEU A 186 -6.19 8.40 18.69
N GLN A 187 -7.46 8.75 18.82
CA GLN A 187 -8.49 7.89 19.39
C GLN A 187 -9.43 7.40 18.31
N ARG A 188 -9.76 6.13 18.37
CA ARG A 188 -10.76 5.51 17.50
C ARG A 188 -12.15 6.01 17.86
N ILE A 189 -12.92 6.34 16.86
CA ILE A 189 -14.33 6.72 16.99
C ILE A 189 -15.16 5.48 16.68
N GLU A 190 -15.97 5.05 17.65
CA GLU A 190 -16.92 3.98 17.44
C GLU A 190 -18.05 4.51 16.56
N THR A 191 -18.25 3.91 15.41
CA THR A 191 -19.40 4.17 14.55
C THR A 191 -20.38 3.02 14.71
N GLU A 192 -21.64 3.33 14.93
CA GLU A 192 -22.67 2.30 14.84
C GLU A 192 -22.57 1.63 13.47
N ARG A 193 -22.53 0.30 13.47
CA ARG A 193 -22.49 -0.46 12.22
C ARG A 193 -23.78 -0.20 11.44
N PRO A 194 -23.68 -0.06 10.11
CA PRO A 194 -24.85 -0.24 9.28
C PRO A 194 -25.28 -1.71 9.32
#